data_1616d87a8fdd5a8fbb887788a0fdbbb9
#
_entry.id   1616d87a8fdd5a8fbb887788a0fdbbb9
#
_cell.length_a   1.000
_cell.length_b   1.000
_cell.length_c   1.000
_cell.angle_alpha   90.00
_cell.angle_beta   90.00
_cell.angle_gamma   90.00
#
_symmetry.space_group_name_H-M   'P 1'
#
loop_
_entity.id
_entity.type
_entity.pdbx_description
1 polymer ?
#
loop_
_entity_poly.entity_id
_entity_poly.type
_entity_poly.pdbx_seq_one_letter_code
_entity_poly.pdbx_strand_id
1 'polypeptide(L)'
;MDWLLRPIERSLREAILDMLGNILGNFNENVANAGETVRQTPMEFDANVFNMLRALSDNAIMPIAGLVLPVLMTYELISMLMAKNNMSDIEPAMFVKWGIKLVLGIAFLTNAFTIVNGIFNIGALAITAAAGGGGGGIGADGNWLLNFMPWLVGSIGVLITFFGIAALGISFSSDSAAEKQKGIIGTIGGIIVIGAGALIRAVGNALTGGGAGGGMVDTPVELQFGGPEIMANVTAGLEAMGIGALLSMFLTLFLIQIILLIVGALVTVIIMHRFIEIFMYVSLSALPMSTFVNSEMSSIGKNYVKTIAAYSFQGLLIIVVLNIFGVLVESQITANIAAAVGDGSDAGGLGGSMFLLAGFCVLLAFAIIKTGAVAKSIFNVG
;
A
#
# COMPACT_ATOMS: atom_id res chain seq x y z
N MET A 1 -40.18 25.56 35.67
CA MET A 1 -38.75 25.37 35.36
C MET A 1 -38.51 24.98 33.89
N ASP A 2 -39.48 24.40 33.24
CA ASP A 2 -39.34 23.92 31.82
C ASP A 2 -38.97 25.01 30.80
N TRP A 3 -39.43 26.28 31.01
CA TRP A 3 -39.11 27.38 30.12
C TRP A 3 -37.61 27.76 30.11
N LEU A 4 -36.91 27.48 31.20
CA LEU A 4 -35.46 27.75 31.35
C LEU A 4 -34.60 26.59 30.80
N LEU A 5 -35.12 25.37 30.87
CA LEU A 5 -34.41 24.18 30.41
C LEU A 5 -34.49 23.96 28.90
N ARG A 6 -35.63 24.32 28.26
CA ARG A 6 -35.82 24.14 26.81
C ARG A 6 -34.75 24.82 25.92
N PRO A 7 -34.33 26.08 26.17
CA PRO A 7 -33.28 26.67 25.36
C PRO A 7 -31.92 25.97 25.55
N ILE A 8 -31.62 25.47 26.77
CA ILE A 8 -30.39 24.71 27.06
C ILE A 8 -30.41 23.37 26.35
N GLU A 9 -31.54 22.66 26.39
CA GLU A 9 -31.71 21.39 25.66
C GLU A 9 -31.54 21.57 24.15
N ARG A 10 -32.12 22.63 23.59
CA ARG A 10 -31.96 22.93 22.16
C ARG A 10 -30.49 23.19 21.80
N SER A 11 -29.85 24.07 22.53
CA SER A 11 -28.45 24.42 22.32
C SER A 11 -27.52 23.16 22.46
N LEU A 12 -27.84 22.27 23.41
CA LEU A 12 -27.08 21.05 23.62
C LEU A 12 -27.30 20.07 22.46
N ARG A 13 -28.50 19.93 21.92
CA ARG A 13 -28.79 19.09 20.75
C ARG A 13 -28.08 19.62 19.50
N GLU A 14 -28.13 20.94 19.27
CA GLU A 14 -27.38 21.55 18.17
C GLU A 14 -25.88 21.31 18.29
N ALA A 15 -25.33 21.51 19.49
CA ALA A 15 -23.91 21.24 19.74
C ALA A 15 -23.50 19.75 19.53
N ILE A 16 -24.37 18.83 19.91
CA ILE A 16 -24.16 17.39 19.67
C ILE A 16 -24.18 17.07 18.17
N LEU A 17 -25.14 17.61 17.41
CA LEU A 17 -25.24 17.39 15.97
C LEU A 17 -24.04 18.00 15.22
N ASP A 18 -23.64 19.22 15.59
CA ASP A 18 -22.46 19.87 15.01
C ASP A 18 -21.18 19.08 15.33
N MET A 19 -21.04 18.59 16.56
CA MET A 19 -19.90 17.80 16.98
C MET A 19 -19.85 16.46 16.23
N LEU A 20 -20.99 15.78 16.07
CA LEU A 20 -21.10 14.54 15.32
C LEU A 20 -20.78 14.75 13.84
N GLY A 21 -21.32 15.80 13.23
CA GLY A 21 -21.01 16.18 11.86
C GLY A 21 -19.51 16.45 11.67
N ASN A 22 -18.89 17.18 12.59
CA ASN A 22 -17.45 17.44 12.57
C ASN A 22 -16.61 16.16 12.77
N ILE A 23 -17.01 15.27 13.66
CA ILE A 23 -16.35 13.97 13.89
C ILE A 23 -16.35 13.14 12.61
N LEU A 24 -17.53 12.96 12.00
CA LEU A 24 -17.69 12.15 10.79
C LEU A 24 -16.99 12.81 9.59
N GLY A 25 -17.14 14.15 9.46
CA GLY A 25 -16.47 14.91 8.41
C GLY A 25 -14.96 14.83 8.47
N ASN A 26 -14.36 15.11 9.62
CA ASN A 26 -12.91 15.03 9.84
C ASN A 26 -12.39 13.60 9.66
N PHE A 27 -13.16 12.60 10.07
CA PHE A 27 -12.79 11.22 9.87
C PHE A 27 -12.78 10.85 8.37
N ASN A 28 -13.84 11.20 7.63
CA ASN A 28 -13.92 10.97 6.19
C ASN A 28 -12.77 11.66 5.45
N GLU A 29 -12.47 12.91 5.81
CA GLU A 29 -11.36 13.66 5.24
C GLU A 29 -10.00 13.01 5.54
N ASN A 30 -9.76 12.58 6.77
CA ASN A 30 -8.52 11.90 7.14
C ASN A 30 -8.33 10.59 6.38
N VAL A 31 -9.38 9.79 6.20
CA VAL A 31 -9.33 8.55 5.44
C VAL A 31 -9.12 8.81 3.95
N ALA A 32 -9.80 9.80 3.39
CA ALA A 32 -9.63 10.21 2.00
C ALA A 32 -8.19 10.70 1.74
N ASN A 33 -7.69 11.60 2.58
CA ASN A 33 -6.32 12.12 2.49
C ASN A 33 -5.27 11.01 2.66
N ALA A 34 -5.50 10.06 3.57
CA ALA A 34 -4.65 8.89 3.73
C ALA A 34 -4.63 8.04 2.46
N GLY A 35 -5.79 7.77 1.88
CA GLY A 35 -5.94 7.03 0.63
C GLY A 35 -5.27 7.71 -0.54
N GLU A 36 -5.42 9.03 -0.69
CA GLU A 36 -4.77 9.83 -1.72
C GLU A 36 -3.25 9.83 -1.56
N THR A 37 -2.76 10.11 -0.36
CA THR A 37 -1.31 10.13 -0.09
C THR A 37 -0.66 8.77 -0.38
N VAL A 38 -1.32 7.67 0.00
CA VAL A 38 -0.78 6.32 -0.21
C VAL A 38 -0.66 5.96 -1.70
N ARG A 39 -1.49 6.55 -2.57
CA ARG A 39 -1.46 6.34 -4.04
C ARG A 39 -0.28 7.02 -4.72
N GLN A 40 0.25 8.08 -4.12
CA GLN A 40 1.32 8.88 -4.72
C GLN A 40 2.59 8.05 -4.92
N THR A 41 3.24 8.31 -6.05
CA THR A 41 4.62 7.86 -6.26
C THR A 41 5.58 8.70 -5.40
N PRO A 42 6.82 8.25 -5.15
CA PRO A 42 7.79 9.06 -4.42
C PRO A 42 8.01 10.46 -5.03
N MET A 43 7.94 10.57 -6.35
CA MET A 43 8.10 11.86 -7.06
C MET A 43 6.87 12.76 -6.88
N GLU A 44 5.66 12.21 -6.90
CA GLU A 44 4.41 12.96 -6.70
C GLU A 44 4.25 13.42 -5.26
N PHE A 45 4.73 12.61 -4.30
CA PHE A 45 4.66 12.94 -2.88
C PHE A 45 5.48 14.19 -2.53
N ASP A 46 6.74 14.25 -2.96
CA ASP A 46 7.59 15.44 -2.84
C ASP A 46 8.68 15.45 -3.91
N ALA A 47 8.46 16.22 -4.97
CA ALA A 47 9.41 16.34 -6.08
C ALA A 47 10.76 16.96 -5.66
N ASN A 48 10.78 17.83 -4.65
CA ASN A 48 12.02 18.46 -4.20
C ASN A 48 12.91 17.46 -3.46
N VAL A 49 12.32 16.72 -2.51
CA VAL A 49 13.01 15.63 -1.80
C VAL A 49 13.46 14.57 -2.78
N PHE A 50 12.60 14.15 -3.71
CA PHE A 50 12.93 13.17 -4.72
C PHE A 50 14.13 13.58 -5.58
N ASN A 51 14.14 14.81 -6.10
CA ASN A 51 15.25 15.32 -6.91
C ASN A 51 16.54 15.48 -6.10
N MET A 52 16.46 15.91 -4.84
CA MET A 52 17.62 15.96 -3.94
C MET A 52 18.21 14.56 -3.74
N LEU A 53 17.38 13.55 -3.48
CA LEU A 53 17.82 12.16 -3.28
C LEU A 53 18.36 11.54 -4.57
N ARG A 54 17.80 11.89 -5.73
CA ARG A 54 18.34 11.52 -7.03
C ARG A 54 19.75 12.09 -7.22
N ALA A 55 19.92 13.38 -6.94
CA ALA A 55 21.23 14.01 -7.01
C ALA A 55 22.25 13.38 -6.03
N LEU A 56 21.80 13.01 -4.82
CA LEU A 56 22.62 12.28 -3.85
C LEU A 56 23.00 10.88 -4.39
N SER A 57 22.03 10.16 -4.94
CA SER A 57 22.28 8.85 -5.56
C SER A 57 23.29 8.94 -6.70
N ASP A 58 23.11 9.90 -7.63
CA ASP A 58 23.94 10.05 -8.81
C ASP A 58 25.36 10.57 -8.47
N ASN A 59 25.48 11.53 -7.54
CA ASN A 59 26.75 12.21 -7.25
C ASN A 59 27.57 11.55 -6.14
N ALA A 60 26.96 10.81 -5.21
CA ALA A 60 27.66 10.20 -4.10
C ALA A 60 27.58 8.67 -4.13
N ILE A 61 26.39 8.12 -4.21
CA ILE A 61 26.19 6.68 -4.05
C ILE A 61 26.62 5.88 -5.28
N MET A 62 26.29 6.36 -6.48
CA MET A 62 26.68 5.72 -7.73
C MET A 62 28.21 5.65 -7.93
N PRO A 63 29.03 6.71 -7.67
CA PRO A 63 30.47 6.59 -7.68
C PRO A 63 31.02 5.57 -6.69
N ILE A 64 30.50 5.51 -5.46
CA ILE A 64 30.88 4.51 -4.46
C ILE A 64 30.57 3.10 -4.97
N ALA A 65 29.38 2.88 -5.47
CA ALA A 65 28.98 1.59 -6.05
C ALA A 65 29.80 1.24 -7.30
N GLY A 66 30.21 2.26 -8.07
CA GLY A 66 31.13 2.13 -9.19
C GLY A 66 32.54 1.68 -8.79
N LEU A 67 32.99 1.95 -7.57
CA LEU A 67 34.23 1.40 -7.00
C LEU A 67 34.04 -0.01 -6.45
N VAL A 68 32.85 -0.31 -5.92
CA VAL A 68 32.53 -1.63 -5.38
C VAL A 68 32.38 -2.68 -6.49
N LEU A 69 31.76 -2.32 -7.61
CA LEU A 69 31.50 -3.24 -8.72
C LEU A 69 32.77 -3.89 -9.28
N PRO A 70 33.87 -3.19 -9.62
CA PRO A 70 35.11 -3.83 -10.07
C PRO A 70 35.69 -4.79 -9.04
N VAL A 71 35.63 -4.46 -7.75
CA VAL A 71 36.11 -5.35 -6.67
C VAL A 71 35.30 -6.64 -6.66
N LEU A 72 33.97 -6.53 -6.72
CA LEU A 72 33.08 -7.69 -6.77
C LEU A 72 33.30 -8.55 -8.04
N MET A 73 33.56 -7.90 -9.18
CA MET A 73 33.80 -8.57 -10.44
C MET A 73 35.16 -9.25 -10.47
N THR A 74 36.19 -8.65 -9.84
CA THR A 74 37.52 -9.27 -9.67
C THR A 74 37.40 -10.51 -8.77
N TYR A 75 36.67 -10.39 -7.65
CA TYR A 75 36.41 -11.52 -6.76
C TYR A 75 35.66 -12.66 -7.48
N GLU A 76 34.64 -12.32 -8.28
CA GLU A 76 33.91 -13.28 -9.10
C GLU A 76 34.80 -14.01 -10.10
N LEU A 77 35.73 -13.28 -10.77
CA LEU A 77 36.68 -13.87 -11.69
C LEU A 77 37.61 -14.84 -10.97
N ILE A 78 38.17 -14.45 -9.81
CA ILE A 78 39.02 -15.30 -8.98
C ILE A 78 38.25 -16.54 -8.54
N SER A 79 37.03 -16.39 -8.07
CA SER A 79 36.18 -17.52 -7.65
C SER A 79 35.92 -18.50 -8.81
N MET A 80 35.65 -17.97 -10.02
CA MET A 80 35.47 -18.80 -11.22
C MET A 80 36.75 -19.55 -11.62
N LEU A 81 37.95 -18.92 -11.47
CA LEU A 81 39.23 -19.53 -11.75
C LEU A 81 39.57 -20.61 -10.72
N MET A 82 39.32 -20.33 -9.44
CA MET A 82 39.59 -21.30 -8.34
C MET A 82 38.69 -22.55 -8.37
N ALA A 83 37.48 -22.41 -8.96
CA ALA A 83 36.58 -23.54 -9.16
C ALA A 83 37.09 -24.57 -10.19
N LYS A 84 38.14 -24.25 -10.96
CA LYS A 84 38.80 -25.13 -11.90
C LYS A 84 40.08 -25.72 -11.30
N ASN A 85 40.15 -27.05 -11.22
CA ASN A 85 41.26 -27.74 -10.58
C ASN A 85 42.58 -27.66 -11.39
N ASN A 86 42.48 -27.46 -12.71
CA ASN A 86 43.64 -27.37 -13.59
C ASN A 86 43.55 -26.17 -14.52
N MET A 87 44.70 -25.56 -14.82
CA MET A 87 44.80 -24.45 -15.76
C MET A 87 44.37 -24.80 -17.18
N SER A 88 44.50 -26.08 -17.57
CA SER A 88 44.05 -26.62 -18.86
C SER A 88 42.52 -26.63 -19.04
N ASP A 89 41.76 -26.53 -17.91
CA ASP A 89 40.31 -26.57 -17.92
C ASP A 89 39.68 -25.16 -18.03
N ILE A 90 40.52 -24.14 -18.19
CA ILE A 90 40.04 -22.73 -18.37
C ILE A 90 39.61 -22.55 -19.81
N GLU A 91 38.30 -22.53 -20.04
CA GLU A 91 37.70 -22.30 -21.32
C GLU A 91 37.56 -20.81 -21.62
N PRO A 92 37.78 -20.32 -22.88
CA PRO A 92 37.48 -18.94 -23.26
C PRO A 92 36.03 -18.52 -22.97
N ALA A 93 35.09 -19.45 -22.99
CA ALA A 93 33.70 -19.23 -22.66
C ALA A 93 33.49 -18.70 -21.23
N MET A 94 34.40 -18.98 -20.29
CA MET A 94 34.36 -18.46 -18.93
C MET A 94 34.55 -16.93 -18.89
N PHE A 95 35.51 -16.42 -19.67
CA PHE A 95 35.72 -14.97 -19.77
C PHE A 95 34.56 -14.25 -20.45
N VAL A 96 33.90 -14.90 -21.42
CA VAL A 96 32.69 -14.36 -22.05
C VAL A 96 31.56 -14.27 -21.02
N LYS A 97 31.36 -15.32 -20.22
CA LYS A 97 30.37 -15.34 -19.12
C LYS A 97 30.63 -14.23 -18.12
N TRP A 98 31.89 -14.07 -17.70
CA TRP A 98 32.31 -13.00 -16.79
C TRP A 98 32.07 -11.60 -17.42
N GLY A 99 32.41 -11.41 -18.70
CA GLY A 99 32.18 -10.18 -19.42
C GLY A 99 30.70 -9.81 -19.50
N ILE A 100 29.82 -10.78 -19.75
CA ILE A 100 28.36 -10.57 -19.73
C ILE A 100 27.88 -10.13 -18.36
N LYS A 101 28.37 -10.75 -17.26
CA LYS A 101 28.07 -10.32 -15.89
C LYS A 101 28.51 -8.88 -15.64
N LEU A 102 29.70 -8.50 -16.11
CA LEU A 102 30.20 -7.14 -15.97
C LEU A 102 29.30 -6.12 -16.67
N VAL A 103 28.91 -6.37 -17.91
CA VAL A 103 27.98 -5.50 -18.66
C VAL A 103 26.64 -5.39 -17.97
N LEU A 104 26.09 -6.50 -17.49
CA LEU A 104 24.84 -6.49 -16.71
C LEU A 104 25.00 -5.71 -15.39
N GLY A 105 26.15 -5.86 -14.70
CA GLY A 105 26.45 -5.12 -13.48
C GLY A 105 26.49 -3.61 -13.71
N ILE A 106 27.13 -3.17 -14.78
CA ILE A 106 27.16 -1.74 -15.18
C ILE A 106 25.73 -1.29 -15.52
N ALA A 107 24.96 -2.07 -16.28
CA ALA A 107 23.59 -1.71 -16.61
C ALA A 107 22.68 -1.61 -15.38
N PHE A 108 22.78 -2.52 -14.43
CA PHE A 108 22.03 -2.44 -13.17
C PHE A 108 22.46 -1.26 -12.32
N LEU A 109 23.77 -0.99 -12.24
CA LEU A 109 24.31 0.12 -11.48
C LEU A 109 23.83 1.47 -12.04
N THR A 110 23.99 1.68 -13.34
CA THR A 110 23.65 2.97 -13.99
C THR A 110 22.14 3.24 -14.02
N ASN A 111 21.32 2.20 -14.02
CA ASN A 111 19.87 2.32 -14.04
C ASN A 111 19.21 2.00 -12.69
N ALA A 112 19.98 1.84 -11.61
CA ALA A 112 19.49 1.40 -10.31
C ALA A 112 18.33 2.27 -9.79
N PHE A 113 18.49 3.58 -9.80
CA PHE A 113 17.47 4.54 -9.38
C PHE A 113 16.20 4.43 -10.22
N THR A 114 16.35 4.33 -11.55
CA THR A 114 15.21 4.21 -12.48
C THR A 114 14.45 2.90 -12.27
N ILE A 115 15.19 1.78 -12.08
CA ILE A 115 14.58 0.46 -11.84
C ILE A 115 13.77 0.47 -10.55
N VAL A 116 14.34 1.00 -9.47
CA VAL A 116 13.67 1.07 -8.17
C VAL A 116 12.44 1.96 -8.23
N ASN A 117 12.56 3.12 -8.85
CA ASN A 117 11.42 4.02 -9.04
C ASN A 117 10.32 3.38 -9.91
N GLY A 118 10.71 2.60 -10.92
CA GLY A 118 9.76 1.82 -11.74
C GLY A 118 8.93 0.82 -10.91
N ILE A 119 9.53 0.18 -9.90
CA ILE A 119 8.80 -0.73 -8.99
C ILE A 119 7.76 0.06 -8.16
N PHE A 120 8.09 1.26 -7.68
CA PHE A 120 7.13 2.11 -6.97
C PHE A 120 6.03 2.63 -7.89
N ASN A 121 6.32 2.96 -9.14
CA ASN A 121 5.31 3.35 -10.11
C ASN A 121 4.32 2.20 -10.39
N ILE A 122 4.81 0.97 -10.51
CA ILE A 122 3.94 -0.22 -10.61
C ILE A 122 3.08 -0.36 -9.37
N GLY A 123 3.63 -0.15 -8.18
CA GLY A 123 2.86 -0.17 -6.94
C GLY A 123 1.80 0.93 -6.87
N ALA A 124 2.11 2.15 -7.30
CA ALA A 124 1.16 3.26 -7.34
C ALA A 124 0.01 2.98 -8.32
N LEU A 125 0.30 2.43 -9.50
CA LEU A 125 -0.73 1.94 -10.43
C LEU A 125 -1.60 0.87 -9.78
N ALA A 126 -0.99 0.02 -8.96
CA ALA A 126 -1.66 -0.99 -8.16
C ALA A 126 -2.70 -0.40 -7.24
N ILE A 127 -2.24 0.52 -6.47
CA ILE A 127 -3.01 1.17 -5.45
C ILE A 127 -4.17 1.93 -6.10
N THR A 128 -3.90 2.65 -7.19
CA THR A 128 -4.90 3.40 -7.94
C THR A 128 -5.98 2.48 -8.51
N ALA A 129 -5.59 1.33 -9.08
CA ALA A 129 -6.53 0.35 -9.59
C ALA A 129 -7.36 -0.31 -8.49
N ALA A 130 -6.78 -0.56 -7.31
CA ALA A 130 -7.50 -1.10 -6.17
C ALA A 130 -8.48 -0.09 -5.56
N ALA A 131 -8.13 1.18 -5.59
CA ALA A 131 -8.90 2.25 -4.97
C ALA A 131 -9.93 2.89 -5.93
N GLY A 132 -9.65 2.89 -7.24
CA GLY A 132 -10.47 3.56 -8.27
C GLY A 132 -11.14 2.62 -9.26
N GLY A 133 -11.23 1.33 -8.94
CA GLY A 133 -11.86 0.33 -9.79
C GLY A 133 -13.37 0.53 -10.02
N GLY A 134 -13.76 1.72 -10.39
CA GLY A 134 -15.14 2.08 -10.75
C GLY A 134 -15.84 2.84 -9.63
N GLY A 135 -16.24 4.08 -9.97
CA GLY A 135 -16.95 5.01 -9.11
C GLY A 135 -18.02 4.38 -8.22
N GLY A 136 -17.67 4.23 -7.02
CA GLY A 136 -18.45 3.69 -5.94
C GLY A 136 -17.46 3.28 -4.88
N GLY A 137 -17.55 3.87 -3.72
CA GLY A 137 -16.93 3.34 -2.52
C GLY A 137 -17.23 1.84 -2.47
N ILE A 138 -16.51 1.07 -1.69
CA ILE A 138 -16.84 -0.34 -1.49
C ILE A 138 -18.22 -0.41 -0.83
N GLY A 139 -19.19 0.03 -1.58
CA GLY A 139 -20.60 -0.10 -1.33
C GLY A 139 -21.11 -1.20 -2.22
N ALA A 140 -21.74 -2.15 -1.60
CA ALA A 140 -22.82 -3.01 -2.09
C ALA A 140 -22.66 -3.82 -3.39
N ASP A 141 -21.85 -3.44 -4.37
CA ASP A 141 -21.97 -4.03 -5.71
C ASP A 141 -21.02 -5.20 -6.03
N GLY A 142 -20.14 -5.60 -5.11
CA GLY A 142 -19.23 -6.76 -5.27
C GLY A 142 -18.23 -6.66 -6.42
N ASN A 143 -18.36 -5.66 -7.29
CA ASN A 143 -17.59 -5.51 -8.53
C ASN A 143 -16.14 -5.04 -8.30
N TRP A 144 -15.81 -4.47 -7.15
CA TRP A 144 -14.44 -4.09 -6.82
C TRP A 144 -13.49 -5.28 -6.87
N LEU A 145 -13.96 -6.44 -6.41
CA LEU A 145 -13.16 -7.68 -6.41
C LEU A 145 -12.85 -8.11 -7.85
N LEU A 146 -13.81 -7.98 -8.76
CA LEU A 146 -13.66 -8.33 -10.17
C LEU A 146 -12.72 -7.36 -10.92
N ASN A 147 -12.62 -6.12 -10.48
CA ASN A 147 -11.70 -5.13 -11.05
C ASN A 147 -10.30 -5.21 -10.40
N PHE A 148 -10.24 -5.45 -9.09
CA PHE A 148 -9.01 -5.53 -8.31
C PHE A 148 -8.22 -6.81 -8.56
N MET A 149 -8.87 -7.97 -8.61
CA MET A 149 -8.21 -9.26 -8.79
C MET A 149 -7.41 -9.38 -10.10
N PRO A 150 -7.91 -9.00 -11.29
CA PRO A 150 -7.14 -9.06 -12.52
C PRO A 150 -5.91 -8.19 -12.47
N TRP A 151 -6.04 -7.03 -11.84
CA TRP A 151 -4.96 -6.08 -11.69
C TRP A 151 -3.89 -6.61 -10.72
N LEU A 152 -4.27 -7.13 -9.54
CA LEU A 152 -3.36 -7.74 -8.56
C LEU A 152 -2.58 -8.90 -9.18
N VAL A 153 -3.29 -9.78 -9.90
CA VAL A 153 -2.68 -10.91 -10.60
C VAL A 153 -1.70 -10.43 -11.68
N GLY A 154 -2.09 -9.42 -12.46
CA GLY A 154 -1.22 -8.82 -13.49
C GLY A 154 0.05 -8.20 -12.90
N SER A 155 -0.06 -7.46 -11.82
CA SER A 155 1.09 -6.81 -11.14
C SER A 155 2.06 -7.82 -10.54
N ILE A 156 1.55 -8.87 -9.91
CA ILE A 156 2.36 -9.99 -9.43
C ILE A 156 3.08 -10.65 -10.61
N GLY A 157 2.39 -10.83 -11.74
CA GLY A 157 2.96 -11.38 -12.96
C GLY A 157 4.13 -10.56 -13.51
N VAL A 158 4.01 -9.23 -13.52
CA VAL A 158 5.10 -8.31 -13.92
C VAL A 158 6.31 -8.47 -13.01
N LEU A 159 6.11 -8.52 -11.68
CA LEU A 159 7.20 -8.74 -10.72
C LEU A 159 7.87 -10.10 -10.94
N ILE A 160 7.10 -11.18 -11.11
CA ILE A 160 7.65 -12.53 -11.37
C ILE A 160 8.43 -12.54 -12.68
N THR A 161 7.94 -11.88 -13.73
CA THR A 161 8.64 -11.76 -15.02
C THR A 161 9.95 -11.03 -14.85
N PHE A 162 9.96 -9.91 -14.15
CA PHE A 162 11.18 -9.13 -13.87
C PHE A 162 12.22 -9.97 -13.12
N PHE A 163 11.81 -10.65 -12.05
CA PHE A 163 12.71 -11.56 -11.31
C PHE A 163 13.16 -12.75 -12.16
N GLY A 164 12.29 -13.26 -13.03
CA GLY A 164 12.63 -14.33 -13.97
C GLY A 164 13.69 -13.90 -14.97
N ILE A 165 13.56 -12.71 -15.56
CA ILE A 165 14.55 -12.13 -16.50
C ILE A 165 15.88 -11.87 -15.76
N ALA A 166 15.84 -11.31 -14.55
CA ALA A 166 17.04 -11.12 -13.74
C ALA A 166 17.72 -12.45 -13.41
N ALA A 167 16.95 -13.48 -13.05
CA ALA A 167 17.46 -14.82 -12.80
C ALA A 167 18.02 -15.48 -14.07
N LEU A 168 17.40 -15.26 -15.26
CA LEU A 168 17.96 -15.67 -16.53
C LEU A 168 19.28 -15.00 -16.81
N GLY A 169 19.39 -13.70 -16.63
CA GLY A 169 20.66 -12.99 -16.82
C GLY A 169 21.79 -13.55 -15.96
N ILE A 170 21.48 -13.87 -14.69
CA ILE A 170 22.43 -14.52 -13.77
C ILE A 170 22.72 -15.97 -14.21
N SER A 171 21.72 -16.72 -14.66
CA SER A 171 21.82 -18.13 -15.00
C SER A 171 22.57 -18.40 -16.32
N PHE A 172 22.63 -17.43 -17.23
CA PHE A 172 23.53 -17.50 -18.40
C PHE A 172 25.00 -17.61 -17.99
N SER A 173 25.30 -17.19 -16.78
CA SER A 173 26.65 -17.25 -16.20
C SER A 173 26.91 -18.48 -15.32
N SER A 174 25.89 -19.25 -14.95
CA SER A 174 26.05 -20.49 -14.20
C SER A 174 25.94 -21.70 -15.14
N ASP A 175 26.78 -22.71 -14.93
CA ASP A 175 26.71 -23.97 -15.68
C ASP A 175 25.61 -24.90 -15.19
N SER A 176 24.88 -24.49 -14.14
CA SER A 176 23.81 -25.30 -13.58
C SER A 176 22.55 -25.22 -14.44
N ALA A 177 22.17 -26.33 -15.05
CA ALA A 177 20.91 -26.45 -15.80
C ALA A 177 19.70 -26.10 -14.93
N ALA A 178 19.79 -26.31 -13.60
CA ALA A 178 18.74 -26.02 -12.64
C ALA A 178 18.49 -24.51 -12.47
N GLU A 179 19.53 -23.66 -12.52
CA GLU A 179 19.37 -22.21 -12.43
C GLU A 179 18.81 -21.61 -13.70
N LYS A 180 19.26 -22.12 -14.88
CA LYS A 180 18.67 -21.75 -16.18
C LYS A 180 17.20 -22.10 -16.22
N GLN A 181 16.82 -23.28 -15.76
CA GLN A 181 15.44 -23.72 -15.70
C GLN A 181 14.59 -22.83 -14.77
N LYS A 182 15.10 -22.42 -13.60
CA LYS A 182 14.40 -21.50 -12.68
C LYS A 182 14.15 -20.12 -13.32
N GLY A 183 15.15 -19.57 -14.01
CA GLY A 183 15.01 -18.31 -14.72
C GLY A 183 13.96 -18.37 -15.85
N ILE A 184 14.00 -19.44 -16.66
CA ILE A 184 13.01 -19.68 -17.73
C ILE A 184 11.61 -19.85 -17.14
N ILE A 185 11.46 -20.69 -16.10
CA ILE A 185 10.17 -20.93 -15.46
C ILE A 185 9.64 -19.63 -14.84
N GLY A 186 10.50 -18.82 -14.18
CA GLY A 186 10.10 -17.53 -13.63
C GLY A 186 9.61 -16.56 -14.70
N THR A 187 10.32 -16.44 -15.82
CA THR A 187 9.93 -15.54 -16.90
C THR A 187 8.62 -15.98 -17.56
N ILE A 188 8.52 -17.26 -17.94
CA ILE A 188 7.31 -17.82 -18.56
C ILE A 188 6.15 -17.79 -17.57
N GLY A 189 6.40 -18.17 -16.32
CA GLY A 189 5.40 -18.13 -15.25
C GLY A 189 4.84 -16.73 -15.04
N GLY A 190 5.69 -15.71 -15.02
CA GLY A 190 5.27 -14.30 -14.91
C GLY A 190 4.41 -13.85 -16.09
N ILE A 191 4.78 -14.19 -17.30
CA ILE A 191 3.99 -13.88 -18.52
C ILE A 191 2.62 -14.57 -18.46
N ILE A 192 2.56 -15.82 -18.04
CA ILE A 192 1.29 -16.56 -17.86
C ILE A 192 0.42 -15.88 -16.80
N VAL A 193 1.00 -15.43 -15.69
CA VAL A 193 0.26 -14.74 -14.62
C VAL A 193 -0.26 -13.38 -15.09
N ILE A 194 0.49 -12.63 -15.92
CA ILE A 194 0.00 -11.40 -16.56
C ILE A 194 -1.20 -11.71 -17.46
N GLY A 195 -1.09 -12.76 -18.28
CA GLY A 195 -2.17 -13.23 -19.16
C GLY A 195 -3.41 -13.68 -18.39
N ALA A 196 -3.23 -14.35 -17.26
CA ALA A 196 -4.33 -14.74 -16.37
C ALA A 196 -5.08 -13.53 -15.81
N GLY A 197 -4.38 -12.46 -15.43
CA GLY A 197 -5.01 -11.20 -15.01
C GLY A 197 -5.88 -10.58 -16.10
N ALA A 198 -5.41 -10.59 -17.35
CA ALA A 198 -6.19 -10.13 -18.51
C ALA A 198 -7.43 -11.00 -18.78
N LEU A 199 -7.29 -12.32 -18.66
CA LEU A 199 -8.42 -13.26 -18.81
C LEU A 199 -9.48 -13.07 -17.71
N ILE A 200 -9.09 -12.90 -16.44
CA ILE A 200 -10.01 -12.64 -15.33
C ILE A 200 -10.79 -11.34 -15.61
N ARG A 201 -10.12 -10.30 -16.11
CA ARG A 201 -10.78 -9.04 -16.50
C ARG A 201 -11.77 -9.25 -17.63
N ALA A 202 -11.38 -9.99 -18.67
CA ALA A 202 -12.26 -10.28 -19.81
C ALA A 202 -13.49 -11.07 -19.41
N VAL A 203 -13.33 -12.10 -18.57
CA VAL A 203 -14.44 -12.91 -18.02
C VAL A 203 -15.30 -12.06 -17.08
N GLY A 204 -14.68 -11.25 -16.20
CA GLY A 204 -15.42 -10.34 -15.33
C GLY A 204 -16.30 -9.38 -16.12
N ASN A 205 -15.77 -8.74 -17.16
CA ASN A 205 -16.52 -7.84 -18.04
C ASN A 205 -17.65 -8.57 -18.79
N ALA A 206 -17.43 -9.81 -19.20
CA ALA A 206 -18.46 -10.62 -19.86
C ALA A 206 -19.59 -11.00 -18.90
N LEU A 207 -19.29 -11.30 -17.65
CA LEU A 207 -20.29 -11.66 -16.62
C LEU A 207 -21.09 -10.46 -16.11
N THR A 208 -20.48 -9.27 -16.09
CA THR A 208 -21.12 -8.02 -15.60
C THR A 208 -21.84 -7.21 -16.68
N GLY A 209 -21.94 -7.72 -17.90
CA GLY A 209 -22.70 -7.07 -18.99
C GLY A 209 -22.00 -5.90 -19.64
N GLY A 210 -20.66 -5.89 -19.64
CA GLY A 210 -19.87 -5.08 -20.57
C GLY A 210 -19.99 -3.56 -20.42
N GLY A 211 -19.83 -3.05 -19.23
CA GLY A 211 -19.56 -1.62 -19.02
C GLY A 211 -18.08 -1.32 -19.26
N ALA A 212 -17.64 -1.34 -20.50
CA ALA A 212 -16.30 -0.92 -20.88
C ALA A 212 -16.17 0.59 -20.77
N GLY A 213 -15.47 1.05 -19.78
CA GLY A 213 -15.17 2.46 -19.57
C GLY A 213 -14.10 2.64 -18.51
N GLY A 214 -13.03 1.82 -18.57
CA GLY A 214 -11.88 2.00 -17.69
C GLY A 214 -10.96 3.12 -18.18
N GLY A 215 -11.46 4.34 -18.26
CA GLY A 215 -10.62 5.50 -18.10
C GLY A 215 -10.17 5.56 -16.65
N MET A 216 -8.90 5.88 -16.41
CA MET A 216 -8.44 6.26 -15.06
C MET A 216 -9.32 7.42 -14.60
N VAL A 217 -10.30 7.13 -13.78
CA VAL A 217 -11.14 8.16 -13.18
C VAL A 217 -10.47 8.48 -11.85
N ASP A 218 -9.98 9.70 -11.74
CA ASP A 218 -9.56 10.34 -10.50
C ASP A 218 -10.77 10.53 -9.58
N THR A 219 -11.35 9.43 -9.11
CA THR A 219 -12.36 9.51 -8.04
C THR A 219 -11.66 9.22 -6.72
N PRO A 220 -11.74 10.17 -5.78
CA PRO A 220 -11.29 9.92 -4.40
C PRO A 220 -12.00 8.69 -3.84
N VAL A 221 -11.37 8.00 -2.88
CA VAL A 221 -12.06 7.00 -2.06
C VAL A 221 -13.07 7.76 -1.22
N GLU A 222 -14.29 7.91 -1.72
CA GLU A 222 -15.39 8.48 -0.94
C GLU A 222 -15.93 7.40 0.01
N LEU A 223 -15.24 7.22 1.12
CA LEU A 223 -15.81 6.59 2.28
C LEU A 223 -16.69 7.66 2.96
N GLN A 224 -17.95 7.72 2.61
CA GLN A 224 -18.92 8.61 3.28
C GLN A 224 -19.52 7.89 4.48
N PHE A 225 -18.94 8.13 5.66
CA PHE A 225 -19.57 7.78 6.92
C PHE A 225 -20.55 8.89 7.32
N GLY A 226 -21.76 8.53 7.74
CA GLY A 226 -22.74 9.48 8.21
C GLY A 226 -23.65 10.06 7.13
N GLY A 227 -24.17 9.22 6.26
CA GLY A 227 -25.16 9.61 5.26
C GLY A 227 -26.37 10.33 5.89
N PRO A 228 -27.16 11.08 5.10
CA PRO A 228 -28.29 11.88 5.58
C PRO A 228 -29.32 11.05 6.39
N GLU A 229 -29.45 9.76 6.11
CA GLU A 229 -30.32 8.86 6.87
C GLU A 229 -29.83 8.62 8.30
N ILE A 230 -28.52 8.47 8.50
CA ILE A 230 -27.93 8.31 9.82
C ILE A 230 -28.11 9.58 10.65
N MET A 231 -27.87 10.75 10.04
CA MET A 231 -28.08 12.04 10.72
C MET A 231 -29.54 12.28 11.09
N ALA A 232 -30.49 11.90 10.22
CA ALA A 232 -31.91 12.01 10.49
C ALA A 232 -32.33 11.11 11.67
N ASN A 233 -31.83 9.87 11.72
CA ASN A 233 -32.10 8.92 12.81
C ASN A 233 -31.53 9.40 14.15
N VAL A 234 -30.29 9.93 14.14
CA VAL A 234 -29.67 10.55 15.33
C VAL A 234 -30.47 11.75 15.82
N THR A 235 -30.92 12.61 14.91
CA THR A 235 -31.74 13.79 15.27
C THR A 235 -33.03 13.36 15.94
N ALA A 236 -33.75 12.37 15.39
CA ALA A 236 -34.96 11.84 15.99
C ALA A 236 -34.71 11.23 17.37
N GLY A 237 -33.61 10.52 17.57
CA GLY A 237 -33.20 9.97 18.85
C GLY A 237 -32.90 11.05 19.89
N LEU A 238 -32.24 12.14 19.48
CA LEU A 238 -31.92 13.27 20.38
C LEU A 238 -33.17 14.05 20.83
N GLU A 239 -34.20 14.11 20.01
CA GLU A 239 -35.45 14.78 20.38
C GLU A 239 -36.15 14.11 21.55
N ALA A 240 -36.03 12.81 21.69
CA ALA A 240 -36.63 12.03 22.78
C ALA A 240 -35.83 12.10 24.10
N MET A 241 -34.59 12.65 24.08
CA MET A 241 -33.69 12.64 25.25
C MET A 241 -33.88 13.86 26.17
N GLY A 242 -33.85 13.61 27.46
CA GLY A 242 -33.79 14.64 28.50
C GLY A 242 -32.38 15.22 28.71
N ILE A 243 -32.28 16.33 29.41
CA ILE A 243 -31.05 17.11 29.61
C ILE A 243 -29.87 16.30 30.17
N GLY A 244 -30.14 15.37 31.08
CA GLY A 244 -29.09 14.52 31.66
C GLY A 244 -28.49 13.55 30.66
N ALA A 245 -29.32 12.98 29.78
CA ALA A 245 -28.90 12.10 28.71
C ALA A 245 -28.11 12.86 27.63
N LEU A 246 -28.58 14.07 27.26
CA LEU A 246 -27.90 14.96 26.32
C LEU A 246 -26.50 15.36 26.82
N LEU A 247 -26.37 15.70 28.11
CA LEU A 247 -25.09 16.07 28.71
C LEU A 247 -24.11 14.88 28.73
N SER A 248 -24.62 13.68 29.05
CA SER A 248 -23.82 12.45 29.02
C SER A 248 -23.33 12.17 27.58
N MET A 249 -24.21 12.31 26.59
CA MET A 249 -23.87 12.12 25.19
C MET A 249 -22.85 13.14 24.68
N PHE A 250 -23.02 14.41 25.05
CA PHE A 250 -22.05 15.48 24.73
C PHE A 250 -20.64 15.16 25.26
N LEU A 251 -20.54 14.77 26.52
CA LEU A 251 -19.24 14.37 27.11
C LEU A 251 -18.64 13.17 26.42
N THR A 252 -19.47 12.19 26.06
CA THR A 252 -19.01 10.98 25.34
C THR A 252 -18.47 11.36 23.96
N LEU A 253 -19.20 12.17 23.18
CA LEU A 253 -18.73 12.63 21.88
C LEU A 253 -17.46 13.47 21.96
N PHE A 254 -17.33 14.30 22.99
CA PHE A 254 -16.13 15.08 23.24
C PHE A 254 -14.89 14.20 23.45
N LEU A 255 -15.02 13.12 24.24
CA LEU A 255 -13.95 12.15 24.42
C LEU A 255 -13.59 11.41 23.11
N ILE A 256 -14.63 11.02 22.37
CA ILE A 256 -14.45 10.36 21.06
C ILE A 256 -13.75 11.29 20.08
N GLN A 257 -14.09 12.56 20.04
CA GLN A 257 -13.44 13.55 19.17
C GLN A 257 -11.93 13.64 19.45
N ILE A 258 -11.53 13.63 20.73
CA ILE A 258 -10.11 13.63 21.10
C ILE A 258 -9.42 12.34 20.61
N ILE A 259 -10.04 11.18 20.82
CA ILE A 259 -9.50 9.90 20.37
C ILE A 259 -9.31 9.90 18.83
N LEU A 260 -10.31 10.36 18.09
CA LEU A 260 -10.26 10.40 16.63
C LEU A 260 -9.20 11.38 16.08
N LEU A 261 -9.01 12.52 16.77
CA LEU A 261 -7.94 13.45 16.43
C LEU A 261 -6.57 12.79 16.58
N ILE A 262 -6.34 12.08 17.69
CA ILE A 262 -5.09 11.35 17.93
C ILE A 262 -4.90 10.25 16.87
N VAL A 263 -5.93 9.48 16.59
CA VAL A 263 -5.87 8.39 15.60
C VAL A 263 -5.60 8.93 14.19
N GLY A 264 -6.26 10.02 13.78
CA GLY A 264 -6.01 10.67 12.51
C GLY A 264 -4.56 11.14 12.35
N ALA A 265 -4.02 11.78 13.40
CA ALA A 265 -2.61 12.16 13.43
C ALA A 265 -1.67 10.95 13.34
N LEU A 266 -1.97 9.87 14.06
CA LEU A 266 -1.17 8.63 14.00
C LEU A 266 -1.18 8.01 12.58
N VAL A 267 -2.33 7.93 11.93
CA VAL A 267 -2.44 7.42 10.55
C VAL A 267 -1.58 8.24 9.60
N THR A 268 -1.65 9.57 9.69
CA THR A 268 -0.83 10.48 8.88
C THR A 268 0.67 10.25 9.12
N VAL A 269 1.10 10.14 10.38
CA VAL A 269 2.51 9.88 10.73
C VAL A 269 2.98 8.53 10.17
N ILE A 270 2.16 7.49 10.22
CA ILE A 270 2.52 6.16 9.69
C ILE A 270 2.72 6.22 8.17
N ILE A 271 1.87 6.94 7.45
CA ILE A 271 1.98 7.09 6.00
C ILE A 271 3.23 7.90 5.64
N MET A 272 3.50 9.00 6.36
CA MET A 272 4.72 9.80 6.20
C MET A 272 5.98 8.98 6.46
N HIS A 273 5.98 8.19 7.54
CA HIS A 273 7.09 7.28 7.87
C HIS A 273 7.39 6.29 6.73
N ARG A 274 6.35 5.74 6.09
CA ARG A 274 6.51 4.88 4.91
C ARG A 274 7.26 5.59 3.78
N PHE A 275 6.92 6.85 3.46
CA PHE A 275 7.62 7.60 2.42
C PHE A 275 9.08 7.89 2.77
N ILE A 276 9.37 8.20 4.04
CA ILE A 276 10.76 8.37 4.51
C ILE A 276 11.56 7.07 4.30
N GLU A 277 10.99 5.91 4.65
CA GLU A 277 11.63 4.61 4.39
C GLU A 277 11.86 4.38 2.88
N ILE A 278 10.85 4.65 2.03
CA ILE A 278 10.96 4.55 0.58
C ILE A 278 12.11 5.44 0.07
N PHE A 279 12.17 6.69 0.48
CA PHE A 279 13.21 7.62 0.08
C PHE A 279 14.61 7.15 0.47
N MET A 280 14.78 6.61 1.68
CA MET A 280 16.06 6.03 2.11
C MET A 280 16.48 4.88 1.20
N TYR A 281 15.56 3.96 0.91
CA TYR A 281 15.88 2.83 0.03
C TYR A 281 16.17 3.26 -1.41
N VAL A 282 15.39 4.18 -1.97
CA VAL A 282 15.60 4.68 -3.34
C VAL A 282 16.96 5.36 -3.48
N SER A 283 17.37 6.18 -2.50
CA SER A 283 18.64 6.90 -2.55
C SER A 283 19.86 5.99 -2.56
N LEU A 284 19.80 4.84 -1.87
CA LEU A 284 20.91 3.89 -1.74
C LEU A 284 20.91 2.80 -2.82
N SER A 285 20.02 2.86 -3.80
CA SER A 285 19.73 1.79 -4.76
C SER A 285 20.96 1.23 -5.50
N ALA A 286 21.91 2.07 -5.86
CA ALA A 286 23.08 1.69 -6.65
C ALA A 286 23.98 0.65 -5.94
N LEU A 287 24.13 0.75 -4.61
CA LEU A 287 24.98 -0.18 -3.83
C LEU A 287 24.45 -1.63 -3.86
N PRO A 288 23.21 -1.92 -3.44
CA PRO A 288 22.70 -3.28 -3.52
C PRO A 288 22.58 -3.79 -4.96
N MET A 289 22.26 -2.92 -5.92
CA MET A 289 22.16 -3.32 -7.32
C MET A 289 23.52 -3.75 -7.91
N SER A 290 24.63 -3.19 -7.47
CA SER A 290 25.96 -3.63 -7.90
C SER A 290 26.31 -5.06 -7.48
N THR A 291 25.68 -5.59 -6.42
CA THR A 291 25.92 -6.94 -5.92
C THR A 291 25.24 -8.05 -6.71
N PHE A 292 24.29 -7.72 -7.60
CA PHE A 292 23.54 -8.72 -8.37
C PHE A 292 24.40 -9.65 -9.23
N VAL A 293 25.52 -9.14 -9.71
CA VAL A 293 26.38 -9.86 -10.66
C VAL A 293 27.37 -10.81 -9.99
N ASN A 294 27.59 -10.66 -8.68
CA ASN A 294 28.46 -11.55 -7.92
C ASN A 294 27.65 -12.74 -7.38
N SER A 295 28.11 -13.97 -7.64
CA SER A 295 27.38 -15.19 -7.28
C SER A 295 27.15 -15.33 -5.78
N GLU A 296 28.11 -14.95 -4.94
CA GLU A 296 28.04 -15.09 -3.48
C GLU A 296 27.22 -13.94 -2.85
N MET A 297 27.37 -12.71 -3.37
CA MET A 297 26.73 -11.52 -2.81
C MET A 297 25.39 -11.16 -3.47
N SER A 298 24.95 -11.89 -4.49
CA SER A 298 23.69 -11.64 -5.20
C SER A 298 22.45 -11.67 -4.29
N SER A 299 22.54 -12.34 -3.15
CA SER A 299 21.50 -12.38 -2.13
C SER A 299 21.17 -10.99 -1.57
N ILE A 300 22.17 -10.09 -1.46
CA ILE A 300 22.00 -8.72 -0.98
C ILE A 300 21.10 -7.94 -1.95
N GLY A 301 21.46 -7.95 -3.25
CA GLY A 301 20.66 -7.30 -4.28
C GLY A 301 19.24 -7.87 -4.38
N LYS A 302 19.12 -9.21 -4.35
CA LYS A 302 17.79 -9.88 -4.38
C LYS A 302 16.92 -9.49 -3.20
N ASN A 303 17.48 -9.49 -1.97
CA ASN A 303 16.74 -9.10 -0.77
C ASN A 303 16.36 -7.62 -0.81
N TYR A 304 17.25 -6.77 -1.33
CA TYR A 304 16.96 -5.34 -1.52
C TYR A 304 15.75 -5.14 -2.45
N VAL A 305 15.71 -5.78 -3.62
CA VAL A 305 14.58 -5.65 -4.55
C VAL A 305 13.29 -6.20 -3.95
N LYS A 306 13.35 -7.32 -3.21
CA LYS A 306 12.20 -7.83 -2.45
C LYS A 306 11.71 -6.81 -1.43
N THR A 307 12.62 -6.14 -0.73
CA THR A 307 12.28 -5.10 0.25
C THR A 307 11.57 -3.92 -0.43
N ILE A 308 12.09 -3.44 -1.56
CA ILE A 308 11.45 -2.39 -2.36
C ILE A 308 10.04 -2.83 -2.81
N ALA A 309 9.91 -4.05 -3.31
CA ALA A 309 8.61 -4.60 -3.70
C ALA A 309 7.64 -4.67 -2.51
N ALA A 310 8.12 -5.06 -1.32
CA ALA A 310 7.32 -5.09 -0.11
C ALA A 310 6.80 -3.69 0.29
N TYR A 311 7.65 -2.65 0.25
CA TYR A 311 7.22 -1.27 0.52
C TYR A 311 6.25 -0.73 -0.55
N SER A 312 6.47 -1.07 -1.81
CA SER A 312 5.54 -0.74 -2.88
C SER A 312 4.17 -1.38 -2.65
N PHE A 313 4.15 -2.67 -2.30
CA PHE A 313 2.94 -3.43 -2.01
C PHE A 313 2.25 -3.03 -0.70
N GLN A 314 2.99 -2.50 0.28
CA GLN A 314 2.43 -2.01 1.55
C GLN A 314 1.33 -0.97 1.32
N GLY A 315 1.50 -0.07 0.35
CA GLY A 315 0.48 0.92 0.01
C GLY A 315 -0.85 0.27 -0.40
N LEU A 316 -0.78 -0.81 -1.18
CA LEU A 316 -1.96 -1.59 -1.53
C LEU A 316 -2.65 -2.17 -0.30
N LEU A 317 -1.89 -2.76 0.63
CA LEU A 317 -2.44 -3.31 1.86
C LEU A 317 -3.12 -2.22 2.71
N ILE A 318 -2.57 -1.01 2.74
CA ILE A 318 -3.21 0.11 3.44
C ILE A 318 -4.58 0.42 2.81
N ILE A 319 -4.69 0.51 1.49
CA ILE A 319 -5.98 0.72 0.81
C ILE A 319 -6.96 -0.43 1.11
N VAL A 320 -6.50 -1.67 1.08
CA VAL A 320 -7.35 -2.82 1.44
C VAL A 320 -7.85 -2.71 2.87
N VAL A 321 -7.00 -2.34 3.82
CA VAL A 321 -7.38 -2.13 5.22
C VAL A 321 -8.39 -1.00 5.36
N LEU A 322 -8.17 0.15 4.69
CA LEU A 322 -9.09 1.28 4.69
C LEU A 322 -10.48 0.87 4.16
N ASN A 323 -10.50 0.10 3.10
CA ASN A 323 -11.72 -0.39 2.48
C ASN A 323 -12.48 -1.39 3.38
N ILE A 324 -11.78 -2.38 3.94
CA ILE A 324 -12.39 -3.33 4.89
C ILE A 324 -12.96 -2.57 6.09
N PHE A 325 -12.20 -1.60 6.60
CA PHE A 325 -12.63 -0.77 7.72
C PHE A 325 -13.91 0.00 7.37
N GLY A 326 -13.98 0.61 6.16
CA GLY A 326 -15.15 1.32 5.70
C GLY A 326 -16.43 0.47 5.77
N VAL A 327 -16.38 -0.71 5.19
CA VAL A 327 -17.52 -1.64 5.20
C VAL A 327 -17.90 -2.09 6.63
N LEU A 328 -16.91 -2.37 7.47
CA LEU A 328 -17.16 -2.78 8.86
C LEU A 328 -17.83 -1.67 9.66
N VAL A 329 -17.33 -0.43 9.54
CA VAL A 329 -17.88 0.71 10.27
C VAL A 329 -19.30 1.02 9.80
N GLU A 330 -19.54 1.07 8.48
CA GLU A 330 -20.86 1.32 7.93
C GLU A 330 -21.89 0.27 8.42
N SER A 331 -21.55 -1.01 8.34
CA SER A 331 -22.45 -2.08 8.77
C SER A 331 -22.77 -2.03 10.25
N GLN A 332 -21.79 -1.73 11.11
CA GLN A 332 -21.95 -1.70 12.57
C GLN A 332 -22.65 -0.42 13.04
N ILE A 333 -22.33 0.73 12.45
CA ILE A 333 -23.00 2.00 12.80
C ILE A 333 -24.47 1.91 12.42
N THR A 334 -24.78 1.48 11.19
CA THR A 334 -26.15 1.38 10.71
C THR A 334 -26.97 0.43 11.59
N ALA A 335 -26.42 -0.77 11.92
CA ALA A 335 -27.10 -1.73 12.76
C ALA A 335 -27.36 -1.21 14.19
N ASN A 336 -26.38 -0.56 14.80
CA ASN A 336 -26.47 -0.09 16.18
C ASN A 336 -27.36 1.17 16.32
N ILE A 337 -27.31 2.08 15.33
CA ILE A 337 -28.20 3.25 15.32
C ILE A 337 -29.65 2.80 15.09
N ALA A 338 -29.90 1.86 14.17
CA ALA A 338 -31.22 1.31 13.94
C ALA A 338 -31.81 0.64 15.20
N ALA A 339 -30.96 -0.10 15.94
CA ALA A 339 -31.37 -0.73 17.20
C ALA A 339 -31.65 0.32 18.28
N ALA A 340 -30.82 1.35 18.41
CA ALA A 340 -31.01 2.42 19.41
C ALA A 340 -32.25 3.28 19.18
N VAL A 341 -32.62 3.53 17.92
CA VAL A 341 -33.81 4.29 17.55
C VAL A 341 -35.09 3.44 17.67
N GLY A 342 -34.99 2.10 17.40
CA GLY A 342 -36.14 1.19 17.44
C GLY A 342 -36.68 0.89 18.83
N ASP A 343 -35.87 0.96 19.88
CA ASP A 343 -36.24 0.57 21.25
C ASP A 343 -36.72 1.74 22.15
N GLY A 344 -36.67 2.97 21.65
CA GLY A 344 -37.20 4.18 22.36
C GLY A 344 -36.59 4.45 23.74
N SER A 345 -35.62 3.64 24.15
CA SER A 345 -34.97 3.74 25.44
C SER A 345 -33.46 3.91 25.32
N ASP A 346 -32.99 4.93 25.92
CA ASP A 346 -31.66 5.14 26.45
C ASP A 346 -30.57 5.76 25.58
N ALA A 347 -30.09 6.90 26.05
CA ALA A 347 -28.83 7.54 25.71
C ALA A 347 -27.63 6.54 25.66
N GLY A 348 -27.75 5.39 26.32
CA GLY A 348 -26.76 4.33 26.35
C GLY A 348 -26.53 3.66 24.99
N GLY A 349 -27.56 3.53 24.16
CA GLY A 349 -27.46 2.88 22.84
C GLY A 349 -26.67 3.73 21.82
N LEU A 350 -26.97 5.02 21.73
CA LEU A 350 -26.25 5.94 20.83
C LEU A 350 -24.81 6.21 21.32
N GLY A 351 -24.61 6.40 22.63
CA GLY A 351 -23.29 6.55 23.22
C GLY A 351 -22.41 5.32 23.04
N GLY A 352 -23.00 4.12 23.18
CA GLY A 352 -22.32 2.84 22.95
C GLY A 352 -21.87 2.66 21.51
N SER A 353 -22.71 3.00 20.54
CA SER A 353 -22.39 2.96 19.10
C SER A 353 -21.23 3.88 18.75
N MET A 354 -21.20 5.07 19.32
CA MET A 354 -20.11 6.03 19.08
C MET A 354 -18.81 5.59 19.74
N PHE A 355 -18.86 4.97 20.92
CA PHE A 355 -17.68 4.38 21.56
C PHE A 355 -17.09 3.22 20.77
N LEU A 356 -17.96 2.41 20.16
CA LEU A 356 -17.56 1.34 19.25
C LEU A 356 -16.85 1.91 18.00
N LEU A 357 -17.34 3.02 17.45
CA LEU A 357 -16.67 3.72 16.35
C LEU A 357 -15.24 4.14 16.72
N ALA A 358 -15.06 4.73 17.91
CA ALA A 358 -13.73 5.10 18.40
C ALA A 358 -12.82 3.87 18.52
N GLY A 359 -13.36 2.74 19.00
CA GLY A 359 -12.63 1.46 19.06
C GLY A 359 -12.21 0.96 17.68
N PHE A 360 -13.08 1.06 16.69
CA PHE A 360 -12.74 0.70 15.31
C PHE A 360 -11.65 1.61 14.72
N CYS A 361 -11.67 2.90 15.03
CA CYS A 361 -10.63 3.83 14.57
C CYS A 361 -9.25 3.50 15.16
N VAL A 362 -9.20 3.13 16.44
CA VAL A 362 -7.97 2.65 17.07
C VAL A 362 -7.50 1.35 16.41
N LEU A 363 -8.42 0.43 16.12
CA LEU A 363 -8.11 -0.82 15.42
C LEU A 363 -7.58 -0.54 14.01
N LEU A 364 -8.12 0.45 13.30
CA LEU A 364 -7.63 0.89 12.00
C LEU A 364 -6.16 1.33 12.08
N ALA A 365 -5.80 2.18 13.04
CA ALA A 365 -4.42 2.62 13.22
C ALA A 365 -3.46 1.43 13.43
N PHE A 366 -3.84 0.49 14.30
CA PHE A 366 -3.05 -0.73 14.50
C PHE A 366 -2.95 -1.61 13.25
N ALA A 367 -4.04 -1.74 12.50
CA ALA A 367 -4.06 -2.51 11.26
C ALA A 367 -3.10 -1.89 10.23
N ILE A 368 -3.11 -0.56 10.06
CA ILE A 368 -2.19 0.15 9.15
C ILE A 368 -0.72 -0.05 9.59
N ILE A 369 -0.39 0.02 10.88
CA ILE A 369 0.96 -0.28 11.39
C ILE A 369 1.40 -1.69 10.97
N LYS A 370 0.51 -2.66 11.05
CA LYS A 370 0.80 -4.06 10.72
C LYS A 370 0.99 -4.32 9.23
N THR A 371 0.50 -3.45 8.34
CA THR A 371 0.62 -3.65 6.88
C THR A 371 2.07 -3.76 6.43
N GLY A 372 3.00 -3.01 7.04
CA GLY A 372 4.42 -3.10 6.74
C GLY A 372 5.03 -4.48 7.06
N ALA A 373 4.69 -5.04 8.22
CA ALA A 373 5.15 -6.37 8.61
C ALA A 373 4.54 -7.46 7.71
N VAL A 374 3.26 -7.33 7.37
CA VAL A 374 2.57 -8.26 6.46
C VAL A 374 3.19 -8.21 5.07
N ALA A 375 3.44 -7.01 4.53
CA ALA A 375 4.09 -6.84 3.23
C ALA A 375 5.48 -7.51 3.21
N LYS A 376 6.33 -7.24 4.20
CA LYS A 376 7.65 -7.87 4.33
C LYS A 376 7.55 -9.40 4.42
N SER A 377 6.58 -9.94 5.16
CA SER A 377 6.33 -11.38 5.28
C SER A 377 5.94 -12.02 3.95
N ILE A 378 5.07 -11.37 3.16
CA ILE A 378 4.63 -11.86 1.83
C ILE A 378 5.84 -12.00 0.88
N PHE A 379 6.77 -11.05 0.90
CA PHE A 379 7.97 -11.06 0.06
C PHE A 379 9.14 -11.85 0.67
N ASN A 380 8.94 -12.48 1.83
CA ASN A 380 9.97 -13.20 2.57
C ASN A 380 11.23 -12.33 2.77
N VAL A 381 11.01 -11.14 3.33
CA VAL A 381 12.01 -10.15 3.70
C VAL A 381 12.02 -10.08 5.23
N GLY A 382 13.08 -10.55 5.83
CA GLY A 382 13.24 -10.56 7.28
C GLY A 382 14.62 -11.01 7.64
#